data_af31cde8bcf522a82e925f85eb966290
#
_entry.id   af31cde8bcf522a82e925f85eb966290
#
_cell.length_a   1.000
_cell.length_b   1.000
_cell.length_c   1.000
_cell.angle_alpha   90.00
_cell.angle_beta   90.00
_cell.angle_gamma   90.00
#
_symmetry.space_group_name_H-M   'P 1'
#
loop_
_entity.id
_entity.type
_entity.pdbx_description
1 polymer ?
#
loop_
_entity_poly.entity_id
_entity_poly.type
_entity_poly.pdbx_seq_one_letter_code
_entity_poly.pdbx_strand_id
1 'polypeptide(L)'
;MIKRRGIMKKIISLAVFLAFLLCGCSSNKGAQEAALSEVPVSEASTEPIIPETSTTATNKTINPSDTYTIELKDEEPEPAFTSVNIVCAGDNLIHTPIYRQAKERSTDGTYYDFSYAYQNVAHLIGEADLAILNQETIISDEYEPSTYPSFCSPTDLAEEMLNIGFDAFSISNNHVLDKGEKGLLSTLNFWKTAHPDIPVYGAYENEDDMNNIRMLTVNGIKFAFLGYMEHTNGISLPKDSECRVTYLSNEDLIEEQVRKASETADCVIVSVHFGIEVTTVISQQQYDFAQKLADWGADIIVGTQPHTIQSMEYLDKADGGKSFVFYCLGNFLSAMDNPYSMVEYLGRITVTKDNSSGEITISNPNAVPLINHYDAYYKNIRVYPFSEYTKELASAHGCKNTSYEFFEQVINDNIPSEFMAE
;
A
#
# COMPACT_ATOMS: atom_id res chain seq x y z
N MET A 1 47.47 -40.70 -19.65
CA MET A 1 46.90 -42.07 -19.59
C MET A 1 45.48 -41.92 -19.09
N ILE A 2 44.47 -41.95 -20.04
CA ILE A 2 43.56 -43.06 -20.36
C ILE A 2 42.68 -43.40 -19.14
N LYS A 3 41.35 -43.22 -19.18
CA LYS A 3 40.31 -43.66 -20.09
C LYS A 3 38.96 -42.93 -19.89
N ARG A 4 38.31 -42.56 -20.98
CA ARG A 4 36.86 -42.26 -21.16
C ARG A 4 36.02 -43.52 -21.00
N ARG A 5 34.75 -43.33 -20.55
CA ARG A 5 33.48 -44.05 -20.94
C ARG A 5 32.38 -43.30 -20.24
N GLY A 6 31.30 -42.72 -20.80
CA GLY A 6 30.53 -42.95 -22.02
C GLY A 6 29.40 -43.97 -21.83
N ILE A 7 28.11 -43.53 -21.67
CA ILE A 7 26.87 -44.26 -21.95
C ILE A 7 25.75 -43.28 -21.60
N MET A 8 25.09 -42.64 -22.52
CA MET A 8 24.08 -43.01 -23.51
C MET A 8 22.62 -42.97 -22.99
N LYS A 9 21.88 -42.13 -23.62
CA LYS A 9 20.44 -41.75 -23.59
C LYS A 9 19.49 -42.96 -23.49
N LYS A 10 18.34 -42.75 -22.84
CA LYS A 10 17.06 -43.33 -23.28
C LYS A 10 15.94 -42.30 -23.16
N ILE A 11 15.46 -41.93 -24.34
CA ILE A 11 14.20 -41.27 -24.65
C ILE A 11 13.12 -42.37 -24.58
N ILE A 12 12.03 -42.11 -23.83
CA ILE A 12 10.78 -42.84 -24.00
C ILE A 12 9.67 -41.80 -24.22
N SER A 13 9.24 -41.78 -25.47
CA SER A 13 8.04 -41.16 -25.98
C SER A 13 6.87 -42.10 -25.71
N LEU A 14 5.77 -41.61 -25.19
CA LEU A 14 4.50 -42.35 -25.24
C LEU A 14 3.37 -41.37 -25.51
N ALA A 15 2.90 -41.40 -26.75
CA ALA A 15 1.65 -40.82 -27.22
C ALA A 15 0.57 -41.90 -27.15
N VAL A 16 -0.59 -41.62 -26.54
CA VAL A 16 -1.83 -42.40 -26.73
C VAL A 16 -3.03 -41.49 -26.49
N PHE A 17 -3.72 -41.23 -27.55
CA PHE A 17 -5.04 -41.56 -28.06
C PHE A 17 -6.23 -40.71 -27.55
N LEU A 18 -6.71 -39.99 -28.55
CA LEU A 18 -7.99 -39.32 -28.71
C LEU A 18 -9.14 -40.39 -28.75
N ALA A 19 -10.22 -40.21 -28.04
CA ALA A 19 -11.48 -40.86 -28.30
C ALA A 19 -12.64 -39.83 -28.19
N PHE A 20 -13.17 -39.56 -29.36
CA PHE A 20 -14.47 -38.90 -29.56
C PHE A 20 -15.59 -39.88 -29.25
N LEU A 21 -16.61 -39.47 -28.57
CA LEU A 21 -17.95 -40.04 -28.65
C LEU A 21 -19.00 -38.95 -28.70
N LEU A 22 -19.58 -38.78 -29.84
CA LEU A 22 -20.79 -38.05 -30.19
C LEU A 22 -22.03 -38.92 -29.86
N CYS A 23 -23.01 -38.35 -29.19
CA CYS A 23 -24.44 -38.68 -29.29
C CYS A 23 -25.17 -37.49 -28.65
N GLY A 24 -26.07 -36.73 -29.22
CA GLY A 24 -27.06 -37.00 -30.24
C GLY A 24 -28.43 -36.55 -29.73
N CYS A 25 -28.92 -35.39 -30.22
CA CYS A 25 -30.29 -34.89 -30.37
C CYS A 25 -31.36 -35.28 -29.37
N SER A 26 -32.10 -34.31 -28.80
CA SER A 26 -33.52 -34.13 -29.21
C SER A 26 -34.10 -32.82 -28.67
N SER A 27 -34.74 -32.11 -29.56
CA SER A 27 -35.56 -30.90 -29.42
C SER A 27 -36.83 -31.14 -28.57
N ASN A 28 -37.27 -30.14 -27.78
CA ASN A 28 -38.70 -29.83 -27.80
C ASN A 28 -38.97 -28.36 -27.49
N LYS A 29 -39.82 -27.76 -28.34
CA LYS A 29 -40.38 -26.44 -28.31
C LYS A 29 -41.49 -26.36 -27.27
N GLY A 30 -41.63 -25.26 -26.60
CA GLY A 30 -42.79 -24.90 -25.80
C GLY A 30 -42.79 -23.38 -25.55
N ALA A 31 -43.35 -22.65 -26.48
CA ALA A 31 -43.66 -21.22 -26.31
C ALA A 31 -44.91 -21.13 -25.43
N GLN A 32 -44.88 -20.24 -24.46
CA GLN A 32 -46.11 -19.69 -23.88
C GLN A 32 -45.90 -18.19 -23.63
N GLU A 33 -46.59 -17.41 -24.50
CA GLU A 33 -46.91 -16.01 -24.30
C GLU A 33 -47.77 -15.89 -23.04
N ALA A 34 -47.46 -14.92 -22.19
CA ALA A 34 -48.40 -14.40 -21.21
C ALA A 34 -48.39 -12.88 -21.25
N ALA A 35 -49.58 -12.37 -21.46
CA ALA A 35 -50.02 -11.06 -21.77
C ALA A 35 -49.50 -9.92 -20.88
N LEU A 36 -49.23 -8.78 -21.54
CA LEU A 36 -49.18 -7.43 -21.01
C LEU A 36 -50.52 -7.01 -20.42
N SER A 37 -50.55 -6.59 -19.16
CA SER A 37 -51.62 -5.77 -18.61
C SER A 37 -51.08 -4.36 -18.37
N GLU A 38 -51.56 -3.45 -19.19
CA GLU A 38 -51.40 -2.02 -19.03
C GLU A 38 -52.11 -1.53 -17.76
N VAL A 39 -51.41 -0.75 -16.94
CA VAL A 39 -52.00 0.07 -15.87
C VAL A 39 -51.76 1.54 -16.22
N PRO A 40 -52.74 2.42 -16.10
CA PRO A 40 -52.68 3.76 -16.67
C PRO A 40 -51.80 4.71 -15.89
N VAL A 41 -51.05 5.51 -16.64
CA VAL A 41 -50.22 6.62 -16.14
C VAL A 41 -51.15 7.75 -15.69
N SER A 42 -51.10 8.09 -14.41
CA SER A 42 -51.65 9.32 -13.87
C SER A 42 -50.54 10.37 -13.87
N GLU A 43 -50.71 11.41 -14.67
CA GLU A 43 -49.89 12.61 -14.62
C GLU A 43 -50.08 13.31 -13.26
N ALA A 44 -49.02 13.39 -12.47
CA ALA A 44 -48.96 14.29 -11.34
C ALA A 44 -47.87 15.33 -11.59
N SER A 45 -48.33 16.57 -11.73
CA SER A 45 -47.51 17.78 -11.82
C SER A 45 -46.65 17.94 -10.59
N THR A 46 -45.33 18.01 -10.77
CA THR A 46 -44.37 18.36 -9.71
C THR A 46 -44.06 19.85 -9.78
N GLU A 47 -44.73 20.65 -8.93
CA GLU A 47 -44.19 21.94 -8.52
C GLU A 47 -43.17 21.71 -7.36
N PRO A 48 -42.07 22.48 -7.31
CA PRO A 48 -41.10 22.34 -6.23
C PRO A 48 -41.63 22.97 -4.94
N ILE A 49 -41.66 22.18 -3.87
CA ILE A 49 -41.98 22.66 -2.53
C ILE A 49 -40.75 23.38 -1.97
N ILE A 50 -40.85 24.71 -1.88
CA ILE A 50 -39.89 25.53 -1.11
C ILE A 50 -40.36 25.49 0.35
N PRO A 51 -39.49 25.12 1.33
CA PRO A 51 -39.91 25.24 2.71
C PRO A 51 -39.94 26.71 3.12
N GLU A 52 -41.12 27.21 3.44
CA GLU A 52 -41.30 28.49 4.09
C GLU A 52 -40.71 28.45 5.51
N THR A 53 -39.59 29.11 5.69
CA THR A 53 -39.10 29.49 7.02
C THR A 53 -39.90 30.69 7.49
N SER A 54 -40.85 30.44 8.38
CA SER A 54 -41.57 31.48 9.12
C SER A 54 -40.60 32.22 10.06
N THR A 55 -40.05 33.31 9.60
CA THR A 55 -39.36 34.30 10.46
C THR A 55 -40.41 35.29 10.95
N THR A 56 -40.87 35.10 12.16
CA THR A 56 -41.55 36.17 12.93
C THR A 56 -40.53 37.29 13.22
N ALA A 57 -40.54 38.30 12.34
CA ALA A 57 -39.78 39.52 12.58
C ALA A 57 -40.48 40.30 13.69
N THR A 58 -39.95 40.23 14.91
CA THR A 58 -40.24 41.22 15.96
C THR A 58 -39.46 42.48 15.61
N ASN A 59 -40.20 43.52 15.21
CA ASN A 59 -39.67 44.87 15.07
C ASN A 59 -39.12 45.36 16.42
N LYS A 60 -37.82 45.20 16.62
CA LYS A 60 -37.09 45.84 17.71
C LYS A 60 -36.59 47.18 17.19
N THR A 61 -37.16 48.26 17.72
CA THR A 61 -36.73 49.65 17.43
C THR A 61 -35.29 49.79 17.87
N ILE A 62 -34.37 49.98 16.89
CA ILE A 62 -32.94 50.19 17.15
C ILE A 62 -32.78 51.64 17.61
N ASN A 63 -32.29 51.87 18.81
CA ASN A 63 -31.91 53.18 19.30
C ASN A 63 -30.66 53.68 18.60
N PRO A 64 -30.57 54.92 18.08
CA PRO A 64 -29.43 55.45 17.34
C PRO A 64 -28.13 55.60 18.18
N SER A 65 -28.14 55.24 19.47
CA SER A 65 -26.98 55.35 20.35
C SER A 65 -26.31 54.01 20.67
N ASP A 66 -26.77 52.91 20.12
CA ASP A 66 -26.10 51.61 20.32
C ASP A 66 -24.93 51.45 19.35
N THR A 67 -23.75 51.86 19.79
CA THR A 67 -22.47 51.51 19.13
C THR A 67 -22.21 50.04 19.35
N TYR A 68 -22.45 49.21 18.34
CA TYR A 68 -21.96 47.83 18.29
C TYR A 68 -20.45 47.88 18.09
N THR A 69 -19.66 47.62 19.11
CA THR A 69 -18.25 47.27 18.96
C THR A 69 -18.22 45.83 18.49
N ILE A 70 -17.90 45.63 17.21
CA ILE A 70 -17.51 44.30 16.70
C ILE A 70 -16.13 44.08 17.32
N GLU A 71 -16.04 43.25 18.35
CA GLU A 71 -14.81 42.65 18.76
C GLU A 71 -14.40 41.71 17.60
N LEU A 72 -13.49 42.18 16.75
CA LEU A 72 -12.73 41.31 15.90
C LEU A 72 -12.01 40.36 16.87
N LYS A 73 -12.35 39.07 16.84
CA LYS A 73 -11.47 38.07 17.42
C LYS A 73 -10.14 38.24 16.72
N ASP A 74 -9.10 38.59 17.47
CA ASP A 74 -7.73 38.51 16.98
C ASP A 74 -7.56 37.07 16.49
N GLU A 75 -7.39 36.88 15.17
CA GLU A 75 -6.99 35.61 14.61
C GLU A 75 -5.64 35.29 15.26
N GLU A 76 -5.53 34.12 15.91
CA GLU A 76 -4.24 33.68 16.42
C GLU A 76 -3.28 33.68 15.24
N PRO A 77 -2.06 34.23 15.41
CA PRO A 77 -1.08 34.26 14.31
C PRO A 77 -0.83 32.83 13.84
N GLU A 78 -0.88 32.60 12.53
CA GLU A 78 -0.51 31.33 11.92
C GLU A 78 0.84 30.85 12.50
N PRO A 79 0.98 29.55 12.83
CA PRO A 79 2.22 29.02 13.36
C PRO A 79 3.36 29.26 12.37
N ALA A 80 4.54 29.61 12.88
CA ALA A 80 5.71 29.86 12.01
C ALA A 80 6.13 28.62 11.22
N PHE A 81 5.91 27.44 11.80
CA PHE A 81 6.23 26.14 11.20
C PHE A 81 5.05 25.19 11.35
N THR A 82 4.87 24.33 10.36
CA THR A 82 3.92 23.22 10.38
C THR A 82 4.67 21.92 10.19
N SER A 83 4.31 20.86 10.94
CA SER A 83 5.00 19.59 10.85
C SER A 83 4.00 18.44 10.64
N VAL A 84 4.46 17.39 9.97
CA VAL A 84 3.78 16.12 9.74
C VAL A 84 4.73 14.99 10.10
N ASN A 85 4.30 14.13 11.03
CA ASN A 85 5.00 12.91 11.38
C ASN A 85 4.50 11.78 10.50
N ILE A 86 5.40 11.18 9.73
CA ILE A 86 5.08 10.14 8.74
C ILE A 86 5.54 8.79 9.28
N VAL A 87 4.72 7.76 9.07
CA VAL A 87 5.06 6.35 9.25
C VAL A 87 4.98 5.64 7.90
N CYS A 88 6.02 4.89 7.55
CA CYS A 88 6.06 4.04 6.37
C CYS A 88 6.18 2.57 6.81
N ALA A 89 5.34 1.70 6.28
CA ALA A 89 5.38 0.26 6.47
C ALA A 89 5.71 -0.48 5.17
N GLY A 90 6.38 -1.62 5.29
CA GLY A 90 6.84 -2.44 4.17
C GLY A 90 5.75 -3.31 3.53
N ASP A 91 6.13 -4.50 3.10
CA ASP A 91 5.32 -5.39 2.29
C ASP A 91 4.20 -6.05 3.12
N ASN A 92 2.93 -5.69 2.85
CA ASN A 92 1.77 -6.36 3.40
C ASN A 92 1.39 -7.55 2.50
N LEU A 93 2.06 -8.70 2.73
CA LEU A 93 2.05 -9.88 1.86
C LEU A 93 1.21 -11.01 2.47
N ILE A 94 -0.05 -11.09 2.12
CA ILE A 94 -1.04 -11.93 2.80
C ILE A 94 -1.06 -13.36 2.28
N HIS A 95 -0.36 -14.24 3.01
CA HIS A 95 -0.32 -15.67 2.75
C HIS A 95 -1.57 -16.42 3.27
N THR A 96 -1.78 -17.65 2.77
CA THR A 96 -2.91 -18.52 3.17
C THR A 96 -3.11 -18.61 4.68
N PRO A 97 -2.09 -18.85 5.54
CA PRO A 97 -2.32 -18.96 6.97
C PRO A 97 -2.90 -17.69 7.60
N ILE A 98 -2.60 -16.51 7.04
CA ILE A 98 -3.06 -15.23 7.54
C ILE A 98 -4.56 -15.08 7.30
N TYR A 99 -5.00 -15.14 6.03
CA TYR A 99 -6.42 -14.94 5.72
C TYR A 99 -7.31 -16.08 6.25
N ARG A 100 -6.78 -17.31 6.39
CA ARG A 100 -7.53 -18.41 7.04
C ARG A 100 -7.79 -18.10 8.51
N GLN A 101 -6.78 -17.65 9.24
CA GLN A 101 -6.95 -17.27 10.65
C GLN A 101 -7.88 -16.07 10.79
N ALA A 102 -7.82 -15.10 9.87
CA ALA A 102 -8.77 -14.00 9.84
C ALA A 102 -10.20 -14.50 9.64
N LYS A 103 -10.41 -15.47 8.72
CA LYS A 103 -11.72 -16.11 8.52
C LYS A 103 -12.22 -16.88 9.74
N GLU A 104 -11.33 -17.63 10.41
CA GLU A 104 -11.65 -18.38 11.62
C GLU A 104 -12.03 -17.49 12.81
N ARG A 105 -11.57 -16.23 12.85
CA ARG A 105 -11.92 -15.24 13.88
C ARG A 105 -13.23 -14.52 13.61
N SER A 106 -13.71 -14.54 12.37
CA SER A 106 -15.02 -13.98 12.02
C SER A 106 -16.13 -14.59 12.89
N THR A 107 -16.97 -13.76 13.50
CA THR A 107 -18.01 -14.19 14.43
C THR A 107 -19.16 -14.94 13.76
N ASP A 108 -19.41 -14.67 12.48
CA ASP A 108 -20.50 -15.26 11.70
C ASP A 108 -20.03 -15.94 10.40
N GLY A 109 -18.71 -15.90 10.14
CA GLY A 109 -18.09 -16.49 8.97
C GLY A 109 -18.32 -15.73 7.65
N THR A 110 -18.85 -14.52 7.69
CA THR A 110 -19.14 -13.73 6.49
C THR A 110 -17.98 -12.81 6.07
N TYR A 111 -17.12 -12.38 7.00
CA TYR A 111 -15.99 -11.48 6.80
C TYR A 111 -14.66 -12.10 7.24
N TYR A 112 -13.55 -11.35 7.09
CA TYR A 112 -12.21 -11.72 7.54
C TYR A 112 -11.73 -10.74 8.61
N ASP A 113 -11.54 -11.21 9.85
CA ASP A 113 -11.05 -10.41 10.96
C ASP A 113 -9.51 -10.44 11.02
N PHE A 114 -8.87 -9.41 10.47
CA PHE A 114 -7.43 -9.24 10.48
C PHE A 114 -6.89 -8.53 11.73
N SER A 115 -7.75 -7.99 12.59
CA SER A 115 -7.38 -7.16 13.74
C SER A 115 -6.34 -7.82 14.66
N TYR A 116 -6.45 -9.13 14.87
CA TYR A 116 -5.51 -9.88 15.69
C TYR A 116 -4.07 -9.82 15.17
N ALA A 117 -3.87 -9.78 13.86
CA ALA A 117 -2.54 -9.79 13.27
C ALA A 117 -1.79 -8.47 13.53
N TYR A 118 -2.51 -7.36 13.63
CA TYR A 118 -1.94 -6.02 13.74
C TYR A 118 -2.12 -5.36 15.11
N GLN A 119 -2.86 -5.98 16.04
CA GLN A 119 -3.28 -5.36 17.31
C GLN A 119 -2.14 -4.77 18.16
N ASN A 120 -0.93 -5.34 18.08
CA ASN A 120 0.20 -4.86 18.90
C ASN A 120 0.93 -3.66 18.26
N VAL A 121 0.68 -3.38 16.98
CA VAL A 121 1.34 -2.30 16.22
C VAL A 121 0.38 -1.19 15.77
N ALA A 122 -0.94 -1.41 15.88
CA ALA A 122 -1.95 -0.45 15.44
C ALA A 122 -1.75 0.95 16.04
N HIS A 123 -1.38 1.03 17.33
CA HIS A 123 -1.11 2.30 18.00
C HIS A 123 0.08 3.07 17.40
N LEU A 124 1.12 2.36 16.93
CA LEU A 124 2.30 2.98 16.31
C LEU A 124 1.99 3.63 14.96
N ILE A 125 0.95 3.14 14.28
CA ILE A 125 0.47 3.65 13.01
C ILE A 125 -0.52 4.79 13.26
N GLY A 126 -1.50 4.57 14.15
CA GLY A 126 -2.53 5.56 14.46
C GLY A 126 -2.04 6.82 15.19
N GLU A 127 -0.79 6.85 15.68
CA GLU A 127 -0.15 8.04 16.25
C GLU A 127 0.49 8.95 15.17
N ALA A 128 0.62 8.47 13.91
CA ALA A 128 1.17 9.26 12.82
C ALA A 128 0.15 10.27 12.29
N ASP A 129 0.64 11.39 11.75
CA ASP A 129 -0.18 12.33 10.98
C ASP A 129 -0.45 11.82 9.56
N LEU A 130 0.45 10.97 9.03
CA LEU A 130 0.37 10.33 7.72
C LEU A 130 1.03 8.95 7.77
N ALA A 131 0.29 7.90 7.46
CA ALA A 131 0.80 6.54 7.40
C ALA A 131 0.67 5.93 5.99
N ILE A 132 1.76 5.31 5.51
CA ILE A 132 1.91 4.79 4.15
C ILE A 132 2.24 3.30 4.20
N LEU A 133 1.58 2.50 3.36
CA LEU A 133 1.76 1.05 3.28
C LEU A 133 2.05 0.61 1.84
N ASN A 134 2.98 -0.34 1.66
CA ASN A 134 3.01 -1.14 0.43
C ASN A 134 2.04 -2.31 0.56
N GLN A 135 0.89 -2.21 -0.11
CA GLN A 135 -0.08 -3.30 -0.19
C GLN A 135 0.34 -4.25 -1.33
N GLU A 136 1.06 -5.31 -0.98
CA GLU A 136 1.71 -6.16 -1.99
C GLU A 136 0.77 -7.19 -2.61
N THR A 137 -0.35 -7.50 -1.98
CA THR A 137 -1.37 -8.36 -2.58
C THR A 137 -2.51 -7.53 -3.17
N ILE A 138 -3.05 -7.93 -4.31
CA ILE A 138 -4.25 -7.29 -4.85
C ILE A 138 -5.44 -7.46 -3.88
N ILE A 139 -6.32 -6.46 -3.86
CA ILE A 139 -7.53 -6.43 -3.02
C ILE A 139 -8.76 -6.62 -3.91
N SER A 140 -9.47 -7.72 -3.75
CA SER A 140 -10.65 -7.99 -4.58
C SER A 140 -11.54 -9.08 -3.99
N ASP A 141 -12.84 -8.86 -3.99
CA ASP A 141 -13.86 -9.87 -3.67
C ASP A 141 -14.41 -10.59 -4.92
N GLU A 142 -13.91 -10.22 -6.12
CA GLU A 142 -14.27 -10.93 -7.36
C GLU A 142 -13.56 -12.28 -7.49
N TYR A 143 -12.55 -12.52 -6.65
CA TYR A 143 -11.76 -13.76 -6.61
C TYR A 143 -11.73 -14.30 -5.19
N GLU A 144 -11.72 -15.65 -5.09
CA GLU A 144 -11.42 -16.30 -3.81
C GLU A 144 -10.02 -15.90 -3.32
N PRO A 145 -9.82 -15.66 -2.01
CA PRO A 145 -8.51 -15.38 -1.45
C PRO A 145 -7.50 -16.47 -1.80
N SER A 146 -6.33 -16.05 -2.23
CA SER A 146 -5.27 -16.94 -2.70
C SER A 146 -3.89 -16.45 -2.30
N THR A 147 -2.91 -17.35 -2.38
CA THR A 147 -1.52 -17.14 -1.94
C THR A 147 -0.54 -17.37 -3.10
N TYR A 148 0.76 -17.32 -2.78
CA TYR A 148 1.83 -17.61 -3.74
C TYR A 148 1.49 -18.83 -4.63
N PRO A 149 1.75 -18.76 -5.96
CA PRO A 149 2.41 -17.66 -6.67
C PRO A 149 1.48 -16.55 -7.19
N SER A 150 0.19 -16.59 -6.93
CA SER A 150 -0.79 -15.60 -7.43
C SER A 150 -1.74 -15.19 -6.31
N PHE A 151 -1.39 -14.08 -5.67
CA PHE A 151 -2.10 -13.57 -4.50
C PHE A 151 -3.43 -12.90 -4.85
N CYS A 152 -4.35 -12.95 -3.90
CA CYS A 152 -5.54 -12.11 -3.82
C CYS A 152 -5.99 -12.06 -2.38
N SER A 153 -6.27 -10.90 -1.86
CA SER A 153 -6.77 -10.67 -0.51
C SER A 153 -8.21 -10.15 -0.55
N PRO A 154 -9.05 -10.49 0.44
CA PRO A 154 -10.40 -9.95 0.55
C PRO A 154 -10.36 -8.45 0.87
N THR A 155 -11.43 -7.73 0.53
CA THR A 155 -11.55 -6.28 0.79
C THR A 155 -11.53 -5.93 2.28
N ASP A 156 -11.94 -6.84 3.16
CA ASP A 156 -11.81 -6.69 4.63
C ASP A 156 -10.37 -6.36 5.09
N LEU A 157 -9.35 -6.74 4.31
CA LEU A 157 -7.96 -6.38 4.62
C LEU A 157 -7.74 -4.86 4.46
N ALA A 158 -8.27 -4.26 3.39
CA ALA A 158 -8.16 -2.83 3.18
C ALA A 158 -8.89 -2.06 4.29
N GLU A 159 -10.08 -2.52 4.68
CA GLU A 159 -10.84 -1.93 5.79
C GLU A 159 -10.04 -1.97 7.10
N GLU A 160 -9.37 -3.10 7.39
CA GLU A 160 -8.50 -3.17 8.59
C GLU A 160 -7.30 -2.23 8.50
N MET A 161 -6.65 -2.11 7.33
CA MET A 161 -5.52 -1.18 7.15
C MET A 161 -5.94 0.27 7.38
N LEU A 162 -7.10 0.67 6.86
CA LEU A 162 -7.68 2.00 7.13
C LEU A 162 -8.04 2.18 8.61
N ASN A 163 -8.62 1.14 9.23
CA ASN A 163 -9.03 1.17 10.63
C ASN A 163 -7.85 1.36 11.60
N ILE A 164 -6.68 0.79 11.31
CA ILE A 164 -5.47 0.97 12.11
C ILE A 164 -4.71 2.26 11.81
N GLY A 165 -5.11 3.02 10.77
CA GLY A 165 -4.66 4.38 10.53
C GLY A 165 -3.78 4.60 9.30
N PHE A 166 -3.73 3.68 8.32
CA PHE A 166 -3.06 3.96 7.05
C PHE A 166 -3.87 4.90 6.17
N ASP A 167 -3.21 5.91 5.60
CA ASP A 167 -3.80 6.99 4.81
C ASP A 167 -3.50 6.90 3.33
N ALA A 168 -2.42 6.20 2.92
CA ALA A 168 -1.98 6.10 1.53
C ALA A 168 -1.39 4.70 1.23
N PHE A 169 -1.66 4.18 0.01
CA PHE A 169 -1.29 2.82 -0.36
C PHE A 169 -0.53 2.78 -1.67
N SER A 170 0.72 2.30 -1.60
CA SER A 170 1.42 1.84 -2.80
C SER A 170 0.88 0.48 -3.21
N ILE A 171 0.54 0.33 -4.48
CA ILE A 171 0.27 -0.94 -5.14
C ILE A 171 1.28 -1.21 -6.27
N SER A 172 2.40 -0.48 -6.22
CA SER A 172 3.49 -0.62 -7.17
C SER A 172 4.42 -1.74 -6.73
N ASN A 173 4.10 -2.97 -7.10
CA ASN A 173 4.85 -4.16 -6.69
C ASN A 173 4.73 -5.29 -7.73
N ASN A 174 5.51 -6.35 -7.53
CA ASN A 174 5.59 -7.49 -8.45
C ASN A 174 4.30 -8.33 -8.51
N HIS A 175 3.37 -8.19 -7.52
CA HIS A 175 2.11 -8.92 -7.43
C HIS A 175 0.89 -8.15 -7.95
N VAL A 176 1.06 -6.91 -8.40
CA VAL A 176 -0.03 -6.06 -8.90
C VAL A 176 -0.81 -6.67 -10.07
N LEU A 177 -0.18 -7.56 -10.85
CA LEU A 177 -0.80 -8.26 -11.98
C LEU A 177 -1.13 -9.75 -11.71
N ASP A 178 -1.16 -10.21 -10.48
CA ASP A 178 -1.35 -11.63 -10.13
C ASP A 178 -2.66 -12.25 -10.65
N LYS A 179 -3.69 -11.46 -10.86
CA LYS A 179 -4.95 -11.86 -11.53
C LYS A 179 -5.10 -11.18 -12.91
N GLY A 180 -3.97 -10.74 -13.49
CA GLY A 180 -3.94 -10.03 -14.76
C GLY A 180 -4.66 -8.69 -14.69
N GLU A 181 -4.94 -8.11 -15.87
CA GLU A 181 -5.62 -6.82 -15.99
C GLU A 181 -6.96 -6.76 -15.24
N LYS A 182 -7.74 -7.83 -15.26
CA LYS A 182 -9.04 -7.87 -14.56
C LYS A 182 -8.88 -7.77 -13.04
N GLY A 183 -7.86 -8.43 -12.47
CA GLY A 183 -7.57 -8.32 -11.05
C GLY A 183 -7.12 -6.91 -10.66
N LEU A 184 -6.27 -6.28 -11.48
CA LEU A 184 -5.89 -4.89 -11.31
C LEU A 184 -7.10 -3.96 -11.35
N LEU A 185 -7.94 -4.06 -12.38
CA LEU A 185 -9.15 -3.24 -12.51
C LEU A 185 -10.13 -3.46 -11.36
N SER A 186 -10.30 -4.69 -10.85
CA SER A 186 -11.12 -4.98 -9.69
C SER A 186 -10.59 -4.28 -8.43
N THR A 187 -9.26 -4.34 -8.20
CA THR A 187 -8.60 -3.62 -7.10
C THR A 187 -8.81 -2.11 -7.20
N LEU A 188 -8.54 -1.52 -8.38
CA LEU A 188 -8.70 -0.08 -8.59
C LEU A 188 -10.16 0.37 -8.42
N ASN A 189 -11.11 -0.41 -8.95
CA ASN A 189 -12.54 -0.13 -8.81
C ASN A 189 -13.01 -0.21 -7.34
N PHE A 190 -12.52 -1.17 -6.55
CA PHE A 190 -12.80 -1.23 -5.11
C PHE A 190 -12.38 0.07 -4.44
N TRP A 191 -11.11 0.47 -4.55
CA TRP A 191 -10.61 1.69 -3.93
C TRP A 191 -11.37 2.94 -4.39
N LYS A 192 -11.59 3.09 -5.68
CA LYS A 192 -12.31 4.23 -6.27
C LYS A 192 -13.76 4.36 -5.81
N THR A 193 -14.43 3.23 -5.53
CA THR A 193 -15.85 3.23 -5.16
C THR A 193 -16.07 3.25 -3.65
N ALA A 194 -15.26 2.54 -2.89
CA ALA A 194 -15.39 2.46 -1.44
C ALA A 194 -14.63 3.61 -0.74
N HIS A 195 -13.46 3.97 -1.24
CA HIS A 195 -12.54 4.92 -0.59
C HIS A 195 -11.93 5.92 -1.57
N PRO A 196 -12.75 6.76 -2.26
CA PRO A 196 -12.31 7.64 -3.36
C PRO A 196 -11.30 8.71 -2.93
N ASP A 197 -11.25 9.04 -1.64
CA ASP A 197 -10.37 10.07 -1.08
C ASP A 197 -9.00 9.51 -0.64
N ILE A 198 -8.83 8.19 -0.65
CA ILE A 198 -7.57 7.53 -0.26
C ILE A 198 -6.62 7.49 -1.46
N PRO A 199 -5.40 8.04 -1.35
CA PRO A 199 -4.37 7.90 -2.38
C PRO A 199 -3.92 6.45 -2.56
N VAL A 200 -4.29 5.84 -3.69
CA VAL A 200 -3.78 4.54 -4.15
C VAL A 200 -3.01 4.78 -5.43
N TYR A 201 -1.74 4.37 -5.47
CA TYR A 201 -0.81 4.76 -6.53
C TYR A 201 0.14 3.63 -6.93
N GLY A 202 0.72 3.76 -8.14
CA GLY A 202 1.69 2.82 -8.70
C GLY A 202 1.14 1.89 -9.78
N ALA A 203 -0.21 1.80 -9.91
CA ALA A 203 -0.89 1.18 -11.04
C ALA A 203 -2.21 1.93 -11.32
N TYR A 204 -2.66 1.96 -12.56
CA TYR A 204 -3.66 2.90 -13.03
C TYR A 204 -4.59 2.29 -14.07
N GLU A 205 -5.85 2.78 -14.15
CA GLU A 205 -6.84 2.33 -15.12
C GLU A 205 -6.45 2.67 -16.58
N ASN A 206 -5.77 3.81 -16.77
CA ASN A 206 -5.34 4.31 -18.07
C ASN A 206 -4.25 5.39 -17.91
N GLU A 207 -3.82 5.96 -19.03
CA GLU A 207 -2.78 6.99 -19.06
C GLU A 207 -3.20 8.32 -18.42
N ASP A 208 -4.46 8.74 -18.59
CA ASP A 208 -4.98 9.95 -17.96
C ASP A 208 -4.99 9.79 -16.42
N ASP A 209 -5.38 8.61 -15.94
CA ASP A 209 -5.34 8.26 -14.51
C ASP A 209 -3.90 8.24 -13.97
N MET A 210 -2.95 7.70 -14.72
CA MET A 210 -1.52 7.72 -14.38
C MET A 210 -0.96 9.15 -14.32
N ASN A 211 -1.38 10.02 -15.21
CA ASN A 211 -0.93 11.41 -15.27
C ASN A 211 -1.56 12.30 -14.18
N ASN A 212 -2.61 11.81 -13.52
CA ASN A 212 -3.23 12.43 -12.35
C ASN A 212 -2.50 11.98 -11.08
N ILE A 213 -1.41 12.69 -10.72
CA ILE A 213 -0.59 12.37 -9.55
C ILE A 213 -1.46 12.39 -8.29
N ARG A 214 -1.39 11.33 -7.48
CA ARG A 214 -2.12 11.23 -6.22
C ARG A 214 -1.54 12.21 -5.21
N MET A 215 -2.41 13.00 -4.58
CA MET A 215 -2.00 14.02 -3.62
C MET A 215 -2.89 13.97 -2.38
N LEU A 216 -2.30 14.31 -1.24
CA LEU A 216 -3.00 14.49 0.03
C LEU A 216 -2.43 15.71 0.75
N THR A 217 -3.28 16.52 1.37
CA THR A 217 -2.83 17.62 2.21
C THR A 217 -3.05 17.26 3.68
N VAL A 218 -1.97 17.22 4.45
CA VAL A 218 -1.96 16.92 5.88
C VAL A 218 -1.36 18.09 6.62
N ASN A 219 -2.05 18.63 7.60
CA ASN A 219 -1.61 19.81 8.38
C ASN A 219 -1.12 20.99 7.50
N GLY A 220 -1.71 21.20 6.31
CA GLY A 220 -1.31 22.28 5.40
C GLY A 220 -0.06 22.01 4.56
N ILE A 221 0.54 20.81 4.66
CA ILE A 221 1.61 20.33 3.77
C ILE A 221 1.01 19.44 2.70
N LYS A 222 1.27 19.73 1.44
CA LYS A 222 0.76 19.00 0.29
C LYS A 222 1.77 17.94 -0.14
N PHE A 223 1.40 16.67 0.00
CA PHE A 223 2.19 15.51 -0.39
C PHE A 223 1.77 15.00 -1.78
N ALA A 224 2.75 14.62 -2.60
CA ALA A 224 2.53 13.86 -3.83
C ALA A 224 3.06 12.44 -3.65
N PHE A 225 2.32 11.45 -4.18
CA PHE A 225 2.65 10.03 -4.10
C PHE A 225 2.88 9.45 -5.48
N LEU A 226 4.03 8.82 -5.67
CA LEU A 226 4.41 8.10 -6.89
C LEU A 226 4.87 6.69 -6.53
N GLY A 227 4.66 5.72 -7.45
CA GLY A 227 5.03 4.34 -7.22
C GLY A 227 5.60 3.68 -8.47
N TYR A 228 6.73 2.97 -8.31
CA TYR A 228 7.47 2.31 -9.39
C TYR A 228 7.93 0.92 -8.98
N MET A 229 8.07 0.00 -9.94
CA MET A 229 8.44 -1.38 -9.68
C MET A 229 9.47 -1.90 -10.68
N GLU A 230 10.28 -2.87 -10.27
CA GLU A 230 11.28 -3.47 -11.15
C GLU A 230 10.65 -4.44 -12.16
N HIS A 231 9.69 -5.25 -11.71
CA HIS A 231 9.01 -6.26 -12.53
C HIS A 231 7.62 -6.62 -11.98
N THR A 232 6.89 -7.45 -12.71
CA THR A 232 5.57 -8.00 -12.36
C THR A 232 5.56 -9.53 -12.49
N ASN A 233 6.60 -10.22 -11.95
CA ASN A 233 6.75 -11.69 -11.96
C ASN A 233 6.57 -12.33 -13.36
N GLY A 234 6.94 -11.59 -14.42
CA GLY A 234 6.82 -12.05 -15.81
C GLY A 234 5.38 -12.01 -16.36
N ILE A 235 4.43 -11.48 -15.61
CA ILE A 235 3.06 -11.22 -16.08
C ILE A 235 3.04 -9.84 -16.72
N SER A 236 2.48 -9.72 -17.92
CA SER A 236 2.37 -8.46 -18.64
C SER A 236 0.92 -8.11 -18.91
N LEU A 237 0.62 -6.82 -18.95
CA LEU A 237 -0.66 -6.33 -19.46
C LEU A 237 -0.86 -6.75 -20.93
N PRO A 238 -2.10 -7.00 -21.37
CA PRO A 238 -2.41 -7.18 -22.80
C PRO A 238 -1.90 -5.99 -23.63
N LYS A 239 -1.56 -6.22 -24.89
CA LYS A 239 -1.03 -5.16 -25.78
C LYS A 239 -2.02 -4.03 -26.05
N ASP A 240 -3.30 -4.34 -25.97
CA ASP A 240 -4.43 -3.43 -26.16
C ASP A 240 -5.02 -2.92 -24.84
N SER A 241 -4.34 -3.21 -23.71
CA SER A 241 -4.73 -2.71 -22.38
C SER A 241 -4.59 -1.21 -22.29
N GLU A 242 -5.58 -0.56 -21.70
CA GLU A 242 -5.50 0.84 -21.29
C GLU A 242 -4.78 1.01 -19.95
N CYS A 243 -4.74 -0.03 -19.09
CA CYS A 243 -4.07 0.01 -17.79
C CYS A 243 -2.58 0.35 -17.91
N ARG A 244 -2.05 0.98 -16.88
CA ARG A 244 -0.63 1.37 -16.80
C ARG A 244 -0.01 0.90 -15.50
N VAL A 245 1.20 0.38 -15.62
CA VAL A 245 2.16 0.15 -14.53
C VAL A 245 3.51 0.71 -14.99
N THR A 246 4.28 1.29 -14.08
CA THR A 246 5.54 1.93 -14.45
C THR A 246 6.72 1.13 -13.93
N TYR A 247 7.49 0.56 -14.86
CA TYR A 247 8.71 -0.18 -14.55
C TYR A 247 9.92 0.76 -14.44
N LEU A 248 10.90 0.41 -13.60
CA LEU A 248 12.14 1.18 -13.42
C LEU A 248 12.91 1.40 -14.71
N SER A 249 12.72 0.54 -15.71
CA SER A 249 13.30 0.71 -17.06
C SER A 249 12.73 1.90 -17.86
N ASN A 250 11.62 2.50 -17.40
CA ASN A 250 11.00 3.67 -18.04
C ASN A 250 11.53 4.98 -17.42
N GLU A 251 12.85 5.12 -17.31
CA GLU A 251 13.52 6.22 -16.58
C GLU A 251 13.04 7.62 -17.02
N ASP A 252 12.91 7.88 -18.33
CA ASP A 252 12.48 9.18 -18.86
C ASP A 252 11.07 9.56 -18.35
N LEU A 253 10.13 8.60 -18.30
CA LEU A 253 8.78 8.82 -17.77
C LEU A 253 8.81 9.07 -16.25
N ILE A 254 9.63 8.32 -15.53
CA ILE A 254 9.78 8.46 -14.07
C ILE A 254 10.35 9.84 -13.75
N GLU A 255 11.40 10.27 -14.44
CA GLU A 255 11.96 11.61 -14.29
C GLU A 255 10.91 12.70 -14.53
N GLU A 256 10.14 12.60 -15.61
CA GLU A 256 9.06 13.54 -15.93
C GLU A 256 8.02 13.61 -14.80
N GLN A 257 7.57 12.45 -14.30
CA GLN A 257 6.57 12.38 -13.24
C GLN A 257 7.09 12.92 -11.91
N VAL A 258 8.32 12.59 -11.50
CA VAL A 258 8.91 13.09 -10.25
C VAL A 258 9.13 14.60 -10.29
N ARG A 259 9.67 15.12 -11.40
CA ARG A 259 9.83 16.59 -11.59
C ARG A 259 8.48 17.31 -11.56
N LYS A 260 7.46 16.78 -12.24
CA LYS A 260 6.11 17.35 -12.22
C LYS A 260 5.51 17.32 -10.81
N ALA A 261 5.75 16.27 -10.04
CA ALA A 261 5.31 16.17 -8.64
C ALA A 261 5.99 17.24 -7.79
N SER A 262 7.31 17.45 -7.92
CA SER A 262 8.07 18.43 -7.15
C SER A 262 7.70 19.89 -7.49
N GLU A 263 7.16 20.14 -8.69
CA GLU A 263 6.64 21.48 -9.07
C GLU A 263 5.25 21.77 -8.49
N THR A 264 4.50 20.72 -8.06
CA THR A 264 3.07 20.84 -7.72
C THR A 264 2.71 20.48 -6.30
N ALA A 265 3.64 19.88 -5.56
CA ALA A 265 3.50 19.50 -4.16
C ALA A 265 4.60 20.15 -3.30
N ASP A 266 4.39 20.19 -1.99
CA ASP A 266 5.38 20.64 -1.03
C ASP A 266 6.42 19.53 -0.74
N CYS A 267 5.99 18.26 -0.74
CA CYS A 267 6.83 17.09 -0.46
C CYS A 267 6.47 15.93 -1.39
N VAL A 268 7.46 15.28 -1.99
CA VAL A 268 7.29 14.17 -2.92
C VAL A 268 7.76 12.87 -2.27
N ILE A 269 6.83 11.91 -2.14
CA ILE A 269 7.08 10.58 -1.62
C ILE A 269 7.03 9.57 -2.77
N VAL A 270 8.12 8.82 -2.94
CA VAL A 270 8.24 7.80 -4.00
C VAL A 270 8.40 6.42 -3.38
N SER A 271 7.41 5.55 -3.59
CA SER A 271 7.52 4.13 -3.25
C SER A 271 8.17 3.36 -4.40
N VAL A 272 9.19 2.57 -4.08
CA VAL A 272 9.94 1.80 -5.10
C VAL A 272 10.03 0.33 -4.66
N HIS A 273 9.48 -0.54 -5.49
CA HIS A 273 9.56 -1.99 -5.27
C HIS A 273 10.71 -2.57 -6.11
N PHE A 274 11.88 -2.73 -5.48
CA PHE A 274 13.15 -3.00 -6.19
C PHE A 274 14.16 -3.78 -5.33
N GLY A 275 15.11 -4.41 -5.98
CA GLY A 275 16.20 -5.14 -5.34
C GLY A 275 16.01 -6.65 -5.36
N ILE A 276 16.94 -7.36 -4.75
CA ILE A 276 17.01 -8.83 -4.79
C ILE A 276 16.30 -9.39 -3.56
N GLU A 277 15.40 -10.35 -3.77
CA GLU A 277 14.70 -11.03 -2.68
C GLU A 277 15.66 -11.71 -1.70
N VAL A 278 15.28 -11.66 -0.43
CA VAL A 278 15.94 -12.33 0.70
C VAL A 278 17.42 -11.95 0.84
N THR A 279 17.73 -10.66 0.68
CA THR A 279 19.06 -10.12 0.97
C THR A 279 18.98 -8.80 1.73
N THR A 280 19.81 -8.67 2.77
CA THR A 280 19.97 -7.41 3.51
C THR A 280 20.99 -6.46 2.84
N VAL A 281 21.65 -6.91 1.77
CA VAL A 281 22.67 -6.14 1.05
C VAL A 281 21.98 -5.28 -0.01
N ILE A 282 22.15 -3.97 0.10
CA ILE A 282 21.69 -3.00 -0.89
C ILE A 282 22.50 -3.18 -2.18
N SER A 283 21.82 -3.40 -3.30
CA SER A 283 22.46 -3.53 -4.60
C SER A 283 22.89 -2.16 -5.14
N GLN A 284 23.91 -2.16 -6.02
CA GLN A 284 24.34 -0.92 -6.69
C GLN A 284 23.19 -0.27 -7.49
N GLN A 285 22.32 -1.08 -8.09
CA GLN A 285 21.14 -0.59 -8.80
C GLN A 285 20.19 0.18 -7.88
N GLN A 286 19.96 -0.29 -6.63
CA GLN A 286 19.14 0.42 -5.65
C GLN A 286 19.76 1.77 -5.29
N TYR A 287 21.08 1.82 -5.01
CA TYR A 287 21.80 3.07 -4.74
C TYR A 287 21.68 4.07 -5.91
N ASP A 288 22.00 3.61 -7.12
CA ASP A 288 21.99 4.46 -8.32
C ASP A 288 20.58 5.00 -8.61
N PHE A 289 19.55 4.16 -8.42
CA PHE A 289 18.18 4.58 -8.71
C PHE A 289 17.61 5.51 -7.63
N ALA A 290 17.90 5.25 -6.35
CA ALA A 290 17.52 6.14 -5.26
C ALA A 290 18.15 7.54 -5.44
N GLN A 291 19.44 7.61 -5.84
CA GLN A 291 20.09 8.88 -6.13
C GLN A 291 19.43 9.61 -7.31
N LYS A 292 19.06 8.91 -8.39
CA LYS A 292 18.31 9.53 -9.51
C LYS A 292 16.98 10.11 -9.05
N LEU A 293 16.21 9.36 -8.25
CA LEU A 293 14.94 9.86 -7.71
C LEU A 293 15.13 11.13 -6.87
N ALA A 294 16.15 11.16 -6.02
CA ALA A 294 16.52 12.33 -5.23
C ALA A 294 16.85 13.53 -6.14
N ASP A 295 17.69 13.32 -7.18
CA ASP A 295 18.10 14.35 -8.13
C ASP A 295 16.94 14.86 -9.01
N TRP A 296 15.91 14.06 -9.20
CA TRP A 296 14.68 14.45 -9.91
C TRP A 296 13.66 15.18 -9.03
N GLY A 297 13.85 15.17 -7.70
CA GLY A 297 13.04 15.94 -6.77
C GLY A 297 12.23 15.14 -5.76
N ALA A 298 12.44 13.81 -5.65
CA ALA A 298 11.86 13.04 -4.55
C ALA A 298 12.46 13.51 -3.22
N ASP A 299 11.63 13.63 -2.18
CA ASP A 299 12.05 14.02 -0.83
C ASP A 299 12.19 12.80 0.09
N ILE A 300 11.27 11.86 -0.02
CA ILE A 300 11.27 10.61 0.74
C ILE A 300 11.14 9.46 -0.25
N ILE A 301 12.05 8.47 -0.14
CA ILE A 301 12.06 7.28 -0.96
C ILE A 301 11.81 6.07 -0.05
N VAL A 302 10.76 5.30 -0.34
CA VAL A 302 10.32 4.15 0.45
C VAL A 302 10.51 2.89 -0.38
N GLY A 303 11.55 2.13 -0.06
CA GLY A 303 11.92 0.89 -0.75
C GLY A 303 11.26 -0.35 -0.13
N THR A 304 10.90 -1.30 -0.99
CA THR A 304 10.32 -2.61 -0.67
C THR A 304 10.81 -3.66 -1.67
N GLN A 305 10.38 -4.90 -1.65
CA GLN A 305 10.73 -6.07 -2.48
C GLN A 305 11.74 -7.06 -1.85
N PRO A 306 12.86 -6.69 -1.22
CA PRO A 306 13.77 -7.68 -0.65
C PRO A 306 13.16 -8.58 0.43
N HIS A 307 12.03 -8.23 1.02
CA HIS A 307 11.37 -8.95 2.13
C HIS A 307 12.27 -9.16 3.35
N THR A 308 13.31 -8.35 3.45
CA THR A 308 14.26 -8.27 4.56
C THR A 308 14.62 -6.83 4.77
N ILE A 309 14.89 -6.42 6.00
CA ILE A 309 15.30 -5.04 6.24
C ILE A 309 16.63 -4.73 5.55
N GLN A 310 16.71 -3.54 4.96
CA GLN A 310 17.96 -2.94 4.50
C GLN A 310 18.13 -1.58 5.17
N SER A 311 19.33 -1.02 5.08
CA SER A 311 19.69 0.25 5.71
C SER A 311 18.93 1.44 5.13
N MET A 312 19.21 2.61 5.68
CA MET A 312 18.61 3.89 5.29
C MET A 312 19.66 5.00 5.40
N GLU A 313 19.49 6.09 4.64
CA GLU A 313 20.42 7.21 4.68
C GLU A 313 19.82 8.51 4.12
N TYR A 314 20.50 9.63 4.38
CA TYR A 314 20.27 10.87 3.66
C TYR A 314 21.01 10.87 2.32
N LEU A 315 20.37 11.31 1.26
CA LEU A 315 20.94 11.54 -0.06
C LEU A 315 21.05 13.05 -0.31
N ASP A 316 22.20 13.49 -0.80
CA ASP A 316 22.37 14.87 -1.29
C ASP A 316 21.75 15.00 -2.68
N LYS A 317 20.83 15.96 -2.86
CA LYS A 317 20.21 16.26 -4.16
C LYS A 317 21.15 17.10 -5.04
N ALA A 318 21.00 17.00 -6.35
CA ALA A 318 21.75 17.81 -7.32
C ALA A 318 21.56 19.32 -7.14
N ASP A 319 20.42 19.77 -6.62
CA ASP A 319 20.09 21.17 -6.33
C ASP A 319 20.61 21.67 -4.97
N GLY A 320 21.25 20.81 -4.17
CA GLY A 320 21.81 21.11 -2.86
C GLY A 320 20.87 20.83 -1.68
N GLY A 321 19.66 20.32 -1.92
CA GLY A 321 18.75 19.83 -0.89
C GLY A 321 19.12 18.44 -0.41
N LYS A 322 18.27 17.84 0.46
CA LYS A 322 18.41 16.48 0.95
C LYS A 322 17.13 15.68 0.74
N SER A 323 17.29 14.41 0.37
CA SER A 323 16.26 13.40 0.43
C SER A 323 16.59 12.39 1.53
N PHE A 324 15.61 11.57 1.90
CA PHE A 324 15.84 10.44 2.78
C PHE A 324 15.34 9.15 2.11
N VAL A 325 16.15 8.09 2.17
CA VAL A 325 15.79 6.79 1.62
C VAL A 325 15.77 5.71 2.71
N PHE A 326 14.67 4.97 2.74
CA PHE A 326 14.56 3.66 3.37
C PHE A 326 14.73 2.62 2.25
N TYR A 327 15.86 1.88 2.18
CA TYR A 327 16.10 0.98 1.05
C TYR A 327 15.19 -0.25 1.03
N CYS A 328 14.87 -0.82 2.20
CA CYS A 328 13.80 -1.80 2.35
C CYS A 328 13.33 -1.88 3.80
N LEU A 329 12.02 -1.75 3.98
CA LEU A 329 11.39 -1.82 5.29
C LEU A 329 11.17 -3.26 5.78
N GLY A 330 11.26 -4.27 4.89
CA GLY A 330 10.89 -5.66 5.17
C GLY A 330 9.40 -5.93 4.97
N ASN A 331 8.90 -7.02 5.56
CA ASN A 331 7.49 -7.41 5.46
C ASN A 331 6.67 -6.85 6.63
N PHE A 332 5.73 -5.96 6.39
CA PHE A 332 4.81 -5.51 7.45
C PHE A 332 4.01 -6.69 8.04
N LEU A 333 3.53 -7.59 7.16
CA LEU A 333 2.99 -8.88 7.57
C LEU A 333 3.21 -9.91 6.48
N SER A 334 3.78 -11.07 6.82
CA SER A 334 3.88 -12.21 5.91
C SER A 334 3.87 -13.54 6.67
N ALA A 335 3.78 -14.66 5.94
CA ALA A 335 4.03 -15.99 6.47
C ALA A 335 5.14 -16.67 5.64
N MET A 336 6.18 -15.93 5.31
CA MET A 336 7.40 -16.48 4.71
C MET A 336 8.10 -17.43 5.68
N ASP A 337 8.94 -18.35 5.18
CA ASP A 337 9.73 -19.30 5.99
C ASP A 337 11.24 -18.99 5.82
N ASN A 338 11.59 -17.72 6.03
CA ASN A 338 12.97 -17.27 6.04
C ASN A 338 13.22 -16.41 7.29
N PRO A 339 14.24 -16.72 8.11
CA PRO A 339 14.45 -16.01 9.39
C PRO A 339 14.73 -14.50 9.23
N TYR A 340 15.38 -14.06 8.14
CA TYR A 340 15.62 -12.64 7.88
C TYR A 340 14.32 -11.90 7.51
N SER A 341 13.35 -12.58 6.87
CA SER A 341 12.05 -12.01 6.49
C SER A 341 11.08 -11.91 7.66
N MET A 342 11.51 -12.31 8.87
CA MET A 342 10.74 -12.13 10.12
C MET A 342 11.03 -10.80 10.79
N VAL A 343 12.06 -10.07 10.36
CA VAL A 343 12.44 -8.76 10.88
C VAL A 343 12.05 -7.69 9.87
N GLU A 344 11.37 -6.66 10.37
CA GLU A 344 10.95 -5.47 9.62
C GLU A 344 11.16 -4.23 10.48
N TYR A 345 10.92 -3.05 9.94
CA TYR A 345 10.79 -1.83 10.73
C TYR A 345 9.74 -0.88 10.14
N LEU A 346 9.07 -0.13 11.02
CA LEU A 346 8.37 1.07 10.60
C LEU A 346 9.40 2.18 10.42
N GLY A 347 9.48 2.73 9.21
CA GLY A 347 10.25 3.95 8.95
C GLY A 347 9.47 5.15 9.43
N ARG A 348 10.06 5.96 10.32
CA ARG A 348 9.47 7.24 10.80
C ARG A 348 10.29 8.41 10.32
N ILE A 349 9.61 9.51 9.98
CA ILE A 349 10.26 10.74 9.53
C ILE A 349 9.34 11.93 9.75
N THR A 350 9.92 13.10 10.04
CA THR A 350 9.17 14.34 10.21
C THR A 350 9.43 15.27 9.02
N VAL A 351 8.35 15.74 8.41
CA VAL A 351 8.37 16.80 7.39
C VAL A 351 7.92 18.09 8.04
N THR A 352 8.75 19.15 7.95
CA THR A 352 8.43 20.48 8.49
C THR A 352 8.45 21.51 7.37
N LYS A 353 7.40 22.32 7.30
CA LYS A 353 7.26 23.48 6.40
C LYS A 353 7.44 24.77 7.17
N ASP A 354 8.34 25.63 6.73
CA ASP A 354 8.37 27.04 7.14
C ASP A 354 7.25 27.77 6.40
N ASN A 355 6.24 28.22 7.13
CA ASN A 355 5.04 28.83 6.53
C ASN A 355 5.32 30.21 5.92
N SER A 356 6.47 30.83 6.23
CA SER A 356 6.88 32.12 5.67
C SER A 356 7.61 31.99 4.33
N SER A 357 8.47 30.98 4.19
CA SER A 357 9.27 30.74 2.97
C SER A 357 8.70 29.64 2.08
N GLY A 358 7.90 28.72 2.63
CA GLY A 358 7.47 27.51 1.98
C GLY A 358 8.53 26.41 1.96
N GLU A 359 9.70 26.64 2.59
CA GLU A 359 10.79 25.66 2.61
C GLU A 359 10.41 24.39 3.39
N ILE A 360 10.75 23.24 2.82
CA ILE A 360 10.53 21.91 3.43
C ILE A 360 11.83 21.38 4.02
N THR A 361 11.76 20.89 5.24
CA THR A 361 12.85 20.21 5.93
C THR A 361 12.45 18.79 6.29
N ILE A 362 13.28 17.81 5.92
CA ILE A 362 13.17 16.40 6.32
C ILE A 362 14.05 16.17 7.53
N SER A 363 13.46 15.68 8.63
CA SER A 363 14.16 15.53 9.90
C SER A 363 13.70 14.31 10.71
N ASN A 364 14.44 13.96 11.75
CA ASN A 364 14.12 12.89 12.71
C ASN A 364 13.83 11.51 12.07
N PRO A 365 14.55 11.10 11.01
CA PRO A 365 14.36 9.75 10.50
C PRO A 365 14.73 8.73 11.56
N ASN A 366 13.86 7.74 11.78
CA ASN A 366 14.15 6.65 12.68
C ASN A 366 13.40 5.38 12.27
N ALA A 367 13.86 4.24 12.77
CA ALA A 367 13.27 2.94 12.57
C ALA A 367 12.73 2.38 13.88
N VAL A 368 11.50 1.90 13.87
CA VAL A 368 10.92 1.10 14.95
C VAL A 368 10.93 -0.36 14.52
N PRO A 369 11.87 -1.19 15.04
CA PRO A 369 11.96 -2.58 14.63
C PRO A 369 10.73 -3.39 15.05
N LEU A 370 10.27 -4.25 14.16
CA LEU A 370 9.13 -5.13 14.37
C LEU A 370 9.51 -6.58 14.07
N ILE A 371 8.75 -7.52 14.63
CA ILE A 371 8.90 -8.96 14.37
C ILE A 371 7.59 -9.52 13.86
N ASN A 372 7.63 -10.12 12.68
CA ASN A 372 6.59 -11.00 12.17
C ASN A 372 6.66 -12.32 12.93
N HIS A 373 5.69 -12.57 13.79
CA HIS A 373 5.66 -13.77 14.63
C HIS A 373 4.57 -14.73 14.20
N TYR A 374 4.88 -16.02 14.19
CA TYR A 374 3.93 -17.12 14.17
C TYR A 374 4.48 -18.31 14.96
N ASP A 375 3.58 -19.02 15.62
CA ASP A 375 3.91 -20.28 16.29
C ASP A 375 4.07 -21.43 15.29
N ALA A 376 4.47 -22.60 15.76
CA ALA A 376 4.57 -23.80 14.93
C ALA A 376 3.28 -24.02 14.09
N TYR A 377 3.48 -24.42 12.83
CA TYR A 377 2.41 -24.61 11.85
C TYR A 377 1.69 -23.31 11.47
N TYR A 378 2.40 -22.17 11.51
CA TYR A 378 1.87 -20.84 11.16
C TYR A 378 0.63 -20.43 11.98
N LYS A 379 0.60 -20.77 13.28
CA LYS A 379 -0.48 -20.35 14.17
C LYS A 379 -0.18 -18.99 14.80
N ASN A 380 -1.24 -18.32 15.24
CA ASN A 380 -1.14 -17.08 16.00
C ASN A 380 -0.29 -15.98 15.32
N ILE A 381 -0.44 -15.84 13.99
CA ILE A 381 0.34 -14.87 13.22
C ILE A 381 0.03 -13.45 13.69
N ARG A 382 1.07 -12.69 14.09
CA ARG A 382 0.98 -11.31 14.58
C ARG A 382 2.29 -10.57 14.38
N VAL A 383 2.17 -9.27 14.23
CA VAL A 383 3.32 -8.36 14.27
C VAL A 383 3.51 -7.83 15.69
N TYR A 384 4.76 -7.75 16.15
CA TYR A 384 5.13 -7.22 17.46
C TYR A 384 6.20 -6.14 17.32
N PRO A 385 6.13 -5.05 18.08
CA PRO A 385 7.30 -4.20 18.29
C PRO A 385 8.42 -5.02 18.94
N PHE A 386 9.66 -4.88 18.46
CA PHE A 386 10.79 -5.62 19.06
C PHE A 386 11.00 -5.28 20.53
N SER A 387 10.70 -4.04 20.94
CA SER A 387 10.73 -3.59 22.33
C SER A 387 9.78 -4.36 23.26
N GLU A 388 8.72 -4.96 22.71
CA GLU A 388 7.72 -5.80 23.41
C GLU A 388 7.92 -7.30 23.14
N TYR A 389 8.88 -7.65 22.28
CA TYR A 389 9.10 -9.03 21.88
C TYR A 389 10.00 -9.73 22.90
N THR A 390 9.55 -10.88 23.42
CA THR A 390 10.25 -11.57 24.52
C THR A 390 11.05 -12.78 24.02
N LYS A 391 12.00 -13.24 24.85
CA LYS A 391 12.75 -14.48 24.57
C LYS A 391 11.84 -15.71 24.53
N GLU A 392 10.76 -15.70 25.29
CA GLU A 392 9.73 -16.74 25.29
C GLU A 392 9.01 -16.79 23.94
N LEU A 393 8.60 -15.64 23.41
CA LEU A 393 8.01 -15.54 22.07
C LEU A 393 9.01 -16.00 21.02
N ALA A 394 10.25 -15.56 21.07
CA ALA A 394 11.29 -15.98 20.13
C ALA A 394 11.53 -17.51 20.15
N SER A 395 11.47 -18.13 21.34
CA SER A 395 11.63 -19.59 21.47
C SER A 395 10.44 -20.37 20.95
N ALA A 396 9.24 -19.78 20.89
CA ALA A 396 8.02 -20.37 20.35
C ALA A 396 7.85 -20.14 18.85
N HIS A 397 8.70 -19.29 18.23
CA HIS A 397 8.61 -18.92 16.84
C HIS A 397 8.65 -20.13 15.90
N GLY A 398 7.70 -20.21 14.95
CA GLY A 398 7.58 -21.34 14.03
C GLY A 398 8.63 -21.38 12.92
N CYS A 399 9.21 -20.23 12.55
CA CYS A 399 10.31 -20.16 11.59
C CYS A 399 11.60 -20.73 12.21
N LYS A 400 12.27 -21.58 11.46
CA LYS A 400 13.52 -22.21 11.93
C LYS A 400 14.68 -21.23 11.94
N ASN A 401 15.65 -21.52 12.81
CA ASN A 401 16.88 -20.73 12.94
C ASN A 401 16.65 -19.29 13.42
N THR A 402 15.54 -19.04 14.10
CA THR A 402 15.25 -17.79 14.78
C THR A 402 15.55 -17.89 16.27
N SER A 403 15.96 -16.79 16.87
CA SER A 403 16.05 -16.58 18.31
C SER A 403 15.95 -15.09 18.58
N TYR A 404 15.79 -14.71 19.85
CA TYR A 404 15.80 -13.29 20.23
C TYR A 404 17.11 -12.61 19.82
N GLU A 405 18.25 -13.26 20.11
CA GLU A 405 19.59 -12.77 19.79
C GLU A 405 19.82 -12.70 18.25
N PHE A 406 19.23 -13.62 17.48
CA PHE A 406 19.28 -13.55 16.02
C PHE A 406 18.54 -12.30 15.51
N PHE A 407 17.35 -12.04 15.99
CA PHE A 407 16.59 -10.85 15.59
C PHE A 407 17.31 -9.56 15.99
N GLU A 408 17.80 -9.48 17.23
CA GLU A 408 18.60 -8.35 17.70
C GLU A 408 19.84 -8.12 16.82
N GLN A 409 20.50 -9.18 16.39
CA GLN A 409 21.65 -9.09 15.48
C GLN A 409 21.23 -8.55 14.10
N VAL A 410 20.17 -9.09 13.50
CA VAL A 410 19.67 -8.60 12.20
C VAL A 410 19.30 -7.11 12.25
N ILE A 411 18.66 -6.68 13.32
CA ILE A 411 18.32 -5.26 13.56
C ILE A 411 19.61 -4.43 13.62
N ASN A 412 20.55 -4.78 14.47
CA ASN A 412 21.79 -4.02 14.70
C ASN A 412 22.72 -3.99 13.48
N ASP A 413 22.72 -5.06 12.66
CA ASP A 413 23.56 -5.13 11.47
C ASP A 413 23.02 -4.27 10.29
N ASN A 414 21.71 -3.96 10.28
CA ASN A 414 21.06 -3.32 9.14
C ASN A 414 20.49 -1.93 9.44
N ILE A 415 20.21 -1.59 10.69
CA ILE A 415 19.72 -0.26 11.07
C ILE A 415 20.87 0.52 11.71
N PRO A 416 21.35 1.64 11.10
CA PRO A 416 22.35 2.50 11.71
C PRO A 416 21.89 3.00 13.09
N SER A 417 22.80 3.03 14.05
CA SER A 417 22.48 3.36 15.45
C SER A 417 21.89 4.76 15.62
N GLU A 418 22.25 5.71 14.74
CA GLU A 418 21.69 7.06 14.74
C GLU A 418 20.22 7.12 14.29
N PHE A 419 19.72 6.08 13.63
CA PHE A 419 18.33 5.96 13.18
C PHE A 419 17.51 4.94 14.00
N MET A 420 18.10 4.34 15.03
CA MET A 420 17.36 3.45 15.90
C MET A 420 16.39 4.27 16.79
N ALA A 421 15.10 3.91 16.78
CA ALA A 421 14.13 4.54 17.70
C ALA A 421 14.48 4.23 19.15
N GLU A 422 14.31 5.23 20.04
CA GLU A 422 14.54 5.09 21.48
C GLU A 422 13.50 4.18 22.16
#